data_dc2c6e283a8daab61f639bb83c0cfcec
#
_entry.id   dc2c6e283a8daab61f639bb83c0cfcec
#
_cell.length_a   1.000
_cell.length_b   1.000
_cell.length_c   1.000
_cell.angle_alpha   90.00
_cell.angle_beta   90.00
_cell.angle_gamma   90.00
#
_symmetry.space_group_name_H-M   'P 1'
#
loop_
_entity.id
_entity.type
_entity.pdbx_description
1 polymer ?
#
loop_
_entity_poly.entity_id
_entity_poly.type
_entity_poly.pdbx_seq_one_letter_code
_entity_poly.pdbx_strand_id
1 'polypeptide(L)'
;MTKYIFVTGGVVSSLGKGITAASLGRLLKNRGYKVTIQKFDPYINIDPGTMSPYQHGEVFVTDDGAETDLDLGHYERFIDENLSKASNVTTGKIYQSVINKERKGEYLGSTIQVIPHITNEIKDRVLRVGKNDNADIVITEIGGTVGDIESLPFLEAIRQVKKDVPNRNDVIYVHVTLVPYIAAAGELKTKPTQHSVKELRSSGIQPDIIVCRTVEKLSDEMKKKIGMFCDVEPEAVINNLTADSIYEVPLLMEQEGLDHIALKKLGLEDRPVDMEDWKAMVERMTTAKKEVQIALVGKYVRLHDAYLSVAEALSHAGYAMGAKVNIRWINSEILEEEKPDLDEVFAGIDGIVVPGGFGYRGVEGKIDAIRYARENKIPFLGLCLGMQCAVIEFARNVCHMEQANSSEFIPDGKYPVIDLMPDQEDVTEKGGTMRLGIYPCKLKEGTRARTLYENQEIVYERHRHRYEVSNEFRPQMEAAGLVVSGTSPDDRLVEIIELKDHPYFAATQAHPEFKSRPNRPHPLFNGFMEAAVKQSGE
;
A
#
# COMPACT_ATOMS: atom_id res chain seq x y z
N MET A 1 21.15 11.57 -17.56
CA MET A 1 21.02 10.14 -18.01
C MET A 1 20.56 9.34 -16.82
N THR A 2 19.51 8.55 -16.96
CA THR A 2 18.89 7.80 -15.86
C THR A 2 19.83 6.71 -15.33
N LYS A 3 19.92 6.59 -14.02
CA LYS A 3 20.64 5.54 -13.29
C LYS A 3 19.66 4.50 -12.76
N TYR A 4 20.12 3.27 -12.60
CA TYR A 4 19.29 2.13 -12.20
C TYR A 4 19.86 1.43 -10.99
N ILE A 5 19.02 1.21 -9.99
CA ILE A 5 19.34 0.46 -8.77
C ILE A 5 18.42 -0.76 -8.73
N PHE A 6 18.98 -1.96 -8.75
CA PHE A 6 18.21 -3.19 -8.59
C PHE A 6 18.35 -3.71 -7.19
N VAL A 7 17.21 -3.87 -6.50
CA VAL A 7 17.15 -4.40 -5.14
C VAL A 7 16.71 -5.86 -5.21
N THR A 8 17.58 -6.76 -4.82
CA THR A 8 17.34 -8.21 -4.73
C THR A 8 17.38 -8.67 -3.28
N GLY A 9 16.85 -9.83 -2.98
CA GLY A 9 16.92 -10.38 -1.62
C GLY A 9 17.10 -11.89 -1.60
N GLY A 10 17.66 -12.36 -0.51
CA GLY A 10 17.91 -13.79 -0.33
C GLY A 10 17.77 -14.22 1.11
N VAL A 11 17.93 -15.52 1.35
CA VAL A 11 17.76 -16.27 2.59
C VAL A 11 16.30 -16.60 2.90
N VAL A 12 15.43 -15.59 3.12
CA VAL A 12 13.99 -15.76 3.41
C VAL A 12 13.19 -14.60 2.83
N SER A 13 11.88 -14.78 2.71
CA SER A 13 10.93 -13.71 2.40
C SER A 13 10.80 -12.71 3.57
N SER A 14 10.11 -11.60 3.35
CA SER A 14 9.81 -10.59 4.38
C SER A 14 11.05 -9.97 5.07
N LEU A 15 12.20 -9.92 4.38
CA LEU A 15 13.41 -9.26 4.86
C LEU A 15 13.36 -7.73 4.83
N GLY A 16 12.31 -7.14 4.23
CA GLY A 16 12.17 -5.71 4.08
C GLY A 16 12.90 -5.14 2.86
N LYS A 17 12.93 -5.88 1.73
CA LYS A 17 13.41 -5.35 0.43
C LYS A 17 12.67 -4.08 0.04
N GLY A 18 11.32 -4.10 0.12
CA GLY A 18 10.46 -2.96 -0.21
C GLY A 18 10.78 -1.74 0.66
N ILE A 19 10.91 -1.93 1.97
CA ILE A 19 11.28 -0.84 2.89
C ILE A 19 12.70 -0.33 2.63
N THR A 20 13.64 -1.23 2.27
CA THR A 20 14.99 -0.82 1.87
C THR A 20 14.97 0.03 0.60
N ALA A 21 14.23 -0.40 -0.43
CA ALA A 21 14.08 0.33 -1.68
C ALA A 21 13.40 1.70 -1.45
N ALA A 22 12.32 1.72 -0.67
CA ALA A 22 11.59 2.93 -0.30
C ALA A 22 12.45 3.91 0.51
N SER A 23 13.21 3.41 1.49
CA SER A 23 14.13 4.22 2.32
C SER A 23 15.24 4.84 1.47
N LEU A 24 15.88 4.05 0.61
CA LEU A 24 16.88 4.57 -0.31
C LEU A 24 16.27 5.61 -1.26
N GLY A 25 15.08 5.34 -1.78
CA GLY A 25 14.33 6.29 -2.61
C GLY A 25 14.08 7.61 -1.89
N ARG A 26 13.67 7.56 -0.62
CA ARG A 26 13.46 8.76 0.22
C ARG A 26 14.75 9.56 0.41
N LEU A 27 15.84 8.90 0.75
CA LEU A 27 17.13 9.55 0.94
C LEU A 27 17.64 10.23 -0.34
N LEU A 28 17.56 9.54 -1.47
CA LEU A 28 17.97 10.08 -2.76
C LEU A 28 17.08 11.25 -3.21
N LYS A 29 15.77 11.17 -2.97
CA LYS A 29 14.85 12.29 -3.22
C LYS A 29 15.20 13.51 -2.36
N ASN A 30 15.52 13.32 -1.09
CA ASN A 30 15.89 14.40 -0.18
C ASN A 30 17.27 15.00 -0.49
N ARG A 31 18.05 14.36 -1.35
CA ARG A 31 19.27 14.93 -1.97
C ARG A 31 18.97 15.68 -3.29
N GLY A 32 17.70 15.83 -3.65
CA GLY A 32 17.26 16.56 -4.83
C GLY A 32 17.32 15.78 -6.15
N TYR A 33 17.39 14.43 -6.09
CA TYR A 33 17.25 13.57 -7.26
C TYR A 33 15.79 13.25 -7.52
N LYS A 34 15.40 13.16 -8.79
CA LYS A 34 14.09 12.68 -9.19
C LYS A 34 14.10 11.15 -9.22
N VAL A 35 13.39 10.54 -8.28
CA VAL A 35 13.39 9.09 -8.06
C VAL A 35 12.03 8.50 -8.37
N THR A 36 12.01 7.37 -9.06
CA THR A 36 10.82 6.50 -9.20
C THR A 36 11.16 5.08 -8.78
N ILE A 37 10.17 4.33 -8.31
CA ILE A 37 10.35 2.97 -7.82
C ILE A 37 9.45 2.01 -8.59
N GLN A 38 9.98 0.82 -8.94
CA GLN A 38 9.24 -0.27 -9.55
C GLN A 38 9.28 -1.52 -8.68
N LYS A 39 8.20 -2.30 -8.74
CA LYS A 39 8.10 -3.65 -8.18
C LYS A 39 7.96 -4.67 -9.30
N PHE A 40 8.80 -5.68 -9.30
CA PHE A 40 8.70 -6.84 -10.19
C PHE A 40 8.32 -8.07 -9.39
N ASP A 41 7.11 -8.59 -9.64
CA ASP A 41 6.55 -9.73 -8.93
C ASP A 41 6.64 -11.01 -9.77
N PRO A 42 7.24 -12.08 -9.25
CA PRO A 42 7.49 -13.30 -10.04
C PRO A 42 6.26 -14.20 -10.19
N TYR A 43 5.11 -13.87 -9.61
CA TYR A 43 3.90 -14.69 -9.78
C TYR A 43 3.28 -14.53 -11.19
N ILE A 44 2.52 -15.57 -11.62
CA ILE A 44 1.92 -15.65 -12.97
C ILE A 44 0.61 -14.88 -13.09
N ASN A 45 0.01 -14.43 -12.00
CA ASN A 45 -1.18 -13.58 -12.07
C ASN A 45 -0.87 -12.29 -12.85
N ILE A 46 -1.83 -11.82 -13.63
CA ILE A 46 -1.71 -10.55 -14.37
C ILE A 46 -1.57 -9.39 -13.38
N ASP A 47 -2.39 -9.41 -12.34
CA ASP A 47 -2.39 -8.49 -11.21
C ASP A 47 -2.96 -9.18 -9.96
N PRO A 48 -2.87 -8.57 -8.77
CA PRO A 48 -3.41 -9.16 -7.55
C PRO A 48 -4.92 -8.96 -7.36
N GLY A 49 -5.63 -8.32 -8.29
CA GLY A 49 -7.03 -7.91 -8.12
C GLY A 49 -8.00 -9.04 -7.80
N THR A 50 -7.72 -10.27 -8.24
CA THR A 50 -8.52 -11.47 -7.96
C THR A 50 -7.93 -12.37 -6.88
N MET A 51 -6.80 -11.99 -6.28
CA MET A 51 -6.15 -12.76 -5.25
C MET A 51 -6.85 -12.62 -3.90
N SER A 52 -6.77 -13.67 -3.07
CA SER A 52 -7.27 -13.61 -1.70
C SER A 52 -6.42 -12.68 -0.84
N PRO A 53 -7.01 -11.72 -0.11
CA PRO A 53 -6.29 -10.87 0.83
C PRO A 53 -5.53 -11.65 1.91
N TYR A 54 -5.98 -12.86 2.26
CA TYR A 54 -5.28 -13.74 3.20
C TYR A 54 -3.95 -14.31 2.66
N GLN A 55 -3.77 -14.34 1.33
CA GLN A 55 -2.54 -14.84 0.71
C GLN A 55 -1.60 -13.72 0.28
N HIS A 56 -2.17 -12.58 -0.11
CA HIS A 56 -1.42 -11.52 -0.78
C HIS A 56 -1.35 -10.21 0.03
N GLY A 57 -2.19 -10.05 1.05
CA GLY A 57 -2.39 -8.76 1.71
C GLY A 57 -3.37 -7.87 0.94
N GLU A 58 -3.32 -6.57 1.18
CA GLU A 58 -4.18 -5.62 0.47
C GLU A 58 -3.81 -5.49 -1.00
N VAL A 59 -4.79 -5.20 -1.83
CA VAL A 59 -4.58 -4.77 -3.21
C VAL A 59 -4.53 -3.25 -3.22
N PHE A 60 -3.34 -2.70 -3.49
CA PHE A 60 -3.14 -1.26 -3.60
C PHE A 60 -3.53 -0.78 -4.99
N VAL A 61 -4.19 0.39 -5.11
CA VAL A 61 -4.64 0.94 -6.39
C VAL A 61 -3.94 2.26 -6.67
N THR A 62 -3.36 2.38 -7.87
CA THR A 62 -2.72 3.61 -8.35
C THR A 62 -3.74 4.59 -8.94
N ASP A 63 -3.32 5.83 -9.20
CA ASP A 63 -4.19 6.86 -9.80
C ASP A 63 -4.72 6.43 -11.18
N ASP A 64 -3.90 5.75 -11.98
CA ASP A 64 -4.27 5.26 -13.31
C ASP A 64 -4.99 3.89 -13.32
N GLY A 65 -5.44 3.45 -12.14
CA GLY A 65 -6.33 2.30 -11.99
C GLY A 65 -5.64 0.94 -12.06
N ALA A 66 -4.34 0.86 -11.79
CA ALA A 66 -3.68 -0.43 -11.65
C ALA A 66 -3.95 -1.02 -10.26
N GLU A 67 -4.37 -2.28 -10.23
CA GLU A 67 -4.35 -3.13 -9.04
C GLU A 67 -2.94 -3.69 -8.86
N THR A 68 -2.34 -3.47 -7.71
CA THR A 68 -0.91 -3.71 -7.49
C THR A 68 -0.63 -4.36 -6.13
N ASP A 69 0.61 -4.82 -5.97
CA ASP A 69 1.14 -5.27 -4.69
C ASP A 69 1.14 -4.15 -3.63
N LEU A 70 0.99 -4.52 -2.36
CA LEU A 70 0.97 -3.59 -1.21
C LEU A 70 2.27 -2.78 -1.06
N ASP A 71 3.39 -3.27 -1.56
CA ASP A 71 4.68 -2.56 -1.52
C ASP A 71 4.63 -1.21 -2.24
N LEU A 72 3.77 -1.06 -3.28
CA LEU A 72 3.60 0.24 -3.93
C LEU A 72 3.06 1.30 -2.97
N GLY A 73 2.23 0.91 -2.02
CA GLY A 73 1.78 1.79 -0.93
C GLY A 73 2.97 2.27 -0.08
N HIS A 74 3.88 1.39 0.28
CA HIS A 74 5.10 1.78 0.98
C HIS A 74 5.94 2.75 0.15
N TYR A 75 6.14 2.46 -1.15
CA TYR A 75 6.93 3.35 -2.00
C TYR A 75 6.31 4.75 -2.05
N GLU A 76 5.02 4.87 -2.34
CA GLU A 76 4.33 6.16 -2.39
C GLU A 76 4.39 6.92 -1.06
N ARG A 77 4.23 6.21 0.09
CA ARG A 77 4.33 6.82 1.42
C ARG A 77 5.73 7.35 1.72
N PHE A 78 6.77 6.64 1.28
CA PHE A 78 8.15 7.04 1.54
C PHE A 78 8.64 8.14 0.60
N ILE A 79 8.43 8.00 -0.71
CA ILE A 79 8.93 9.00 -1.67
C ILE A 79 7.97 10.18 -1.86
N ASP A 80 6.73 10.12 -1.30
CA ASP A 80 5.68 11.13 -1.47
C ASP A 80 5.45 11.51 -2.94
N GLU A 81 5.34 10.48 -3.79
CA GLU A 81 4.99 10.58 -5.21
C GLU A 81 3.96 9.51 -5.54
N ASN A 82 3.02 9.83 -6.44
CA ASN A 82 2.07 8.85 -6.92
C ASN A 82 2.71 8.01 -8.02
N LEU A 83 2.66 6.70 -7.86
CA LEU A 83 3.16 5.75 -8.84
C LEU A 83 2.07 5.39 -9.86
N SER A 84 2.47 4.73 -10.94
CA SER A 84 1.58 4.35 -12.04
C SER A 84 1.59 2.83 -12.26
N LYS A 85 0.73 2.36 -13.18
CA LYS A 85 0.73 0.95 -13.63
C LYS A 85 2.06 0.49 -14.21
N ALA A 86 2.93 1.40 -14.62
CA ALA A 86 4.28 1.07 -15.06
C ALA A 86 5.20 0.66 -13.90
N SER A 87 4.82 1.02 -12.66
CA SER A 87 5.59 0.72 -11.46
C SER A 87 5.36 -0.69 -10.89
N ASN A 88 4.35 -1.44 -11.37
CA ASN A 88 4.13 -2.84 -10.98
C ASN A 88 4.11 -3.76 -12.21
N VAL A 89 5.06 -4.66 -12.26
CA VAL A 89 5.24 -5.62 -13.36
C VAL A 89 5.21 -7.05 -12.81
N THR A 90 4.28 -7.87 -13.30
CA THR A 90 4.19 -9.30 -12.95
C THR A 90 4.72 -10.18 -14.06
N THR A 91 5.13 -11.40 -13.73
CA THR A 91 5.44 -12.42 -14.73
C THR A 91 4.29 -12.61 -15.72
N GLY A 92 3.03 -12.63 -15.22
CA GLY A 92 1.84 -12.76 -16.07
C GLY A 92 1.73 -11.66 -17.11
N LYS A 93 1.92 -10.38 -16.72
CA LYS A 93 1.92 -9.25 -17.66
C LYS A 93 3.00 -9.37 -18.75
N ILE A 94 4.20 -9.82 -18.36
CA ILE A 94 5.31 -10.00 -19.29
C ILE A 94 4.98 -11.11 -20.31
N TYR A 95 4.59 -12.30 -19.84
CA TYR A 95 4.28 -13.42 -20.71
C TYR A 95 3.08 -13.13 -21.61
N GLN A 96 2.02 -12.53 -21.07
CA GLN A 96 0.86 -12.13 -21.87
C GLN A 96 1.24 -11.14 -22.98
N SER A 97 2.11 -10.16 -22.69
CA SER A 97 2.60 -9.21 -23.69
C SER A 97 3.35 -9.94 -24.81
N VAL A 98 4.27 -10.85 -24.49
CA VAL A 98 5.06 -11.59 -25.47
C VAL A 98 4.19 -12.55 -26.29
N ILE A 99 3.27 -13.28 -25.65
CA ILE A 99 2.33 -14.18 -26.32
C ILE A 99 1.42 -13.39 -27.27
N ASN A 100 0.91 -12.24 -26.86
CA ASN A 100 0.08 -11.38 -27.70
C ASN A 100 0.84 -10.87 -28.94
N LYS A 101 2.12 -10.49 -28.80
CA LYS A 101 2.99 -10.09 -29.90
C LYS A 101 3.24 -11.26 -30.86
N GLU A 102 3.48 -12.47 -30.34
CA GLU A 102 3.63 -13.69 -31.14
C GLU A 102 2.37 -13.95 -31.96
N ARG A 103 1.19 -13.94 -31.30
CA ARG A 103 -0.11 -14.18 -32.00
C ARG A 103 -0.41 -13.13 -33.07
N LYS A 104 0.11 -11.92 -32.94
CA LYS A 104 0.02 -10.87 -33.99
C LYS A 104 1.07 -10.97 -35.07
N GLY A 105 2.01 -11.94 -35.01
CA GLY A 105 3.08 -12.12 -35.96
C GLY A 105 4.21 -11.10 -35.88
N GLU A 106 4.33 -10.36 -34.80
CA GLU A 106 5.35 -9.30 -34.62
C GLU A 106 6.78 -9.85 -34.62
N TYR A 107 6.96 -11.15 -34.35
CA TYR A 107 8.28 -11.82 -34.36
C TYR A 107 8.64 -12.50 -35.68
N LEU A 108 7.86 -12.29 -36.73
CA LEU A 108 8.17 -12.71 -38.09
C LEU A 108 8.52 -14.20 -38.22
N GLY A 109 7.85 -15.08 -37.49
CA GLY A 109 8.03 -16.53 -37.51
C GLY A 109 9.23 -17.08 -36.71
N SER A 110 9.87 -16.22 -35.90
CA SER A 110 10.95 -16.66 -35.00
C SER A 110 10.42 -17.59 -33.91
N THR A 111 11.26 -18.52 -33.45
CA THR A 111 10.98 -19.31 -32.25
C THR A 111 11.09 -18.39 -31.00
N ILE A 112 10.02 -18.30 -30.22
CA ILE A 112 9.97 -17.43 -29.03
C ILE A 112 10.50 -18.20 -27.82
N GLN A 113 11.46 -17.60 -27.11
CA GLN A 113 12.17 -18.19 -25.99
C GLN A 113 12.25 -17.19 -24.82
N VAL A 114 12.57 -17.70 -23.63
CA VAL A 114 12.77 -16.81 -22.45
C VAL A 114 13.87 -15.79 -22.75
N ILE A 115 15.01 -16.23 -23.27
CA ILE A 115 16.07 -15.37 -23.78
C ILE A 115 16.02 -15.48 -25.31
N PRO A 116 15.87 -14.38 -26.08
CA PRO A 116 15.87 -12.98 -25.60
C PRO A 116 14.46 -12.38 -25.40
N HIS A 117 13.36 -13.06 -25.72
CA HIS A 117 12.06 -12.40 -25.90
C HIS A 117 11.44 -11.95 -24.56
N ILE A 118 11.40 -12.83 -23.56
CA ILE A 118 10.91 -12.49 -22.20
C ILE A 118 11.87 -11.49 -21.54
N THR A 119 13.18 -11.75 -21.60
CA THR A 119 14.16 -10.84 -20.99
C THR A 119 14.15 -9.45 -21.63
N ASN A 120 13.94 -9.34 -22.96
CA ASN A 120 13.82 -8.06 -23.65
C ASN A 120 12.55 -7.30 -23.21
N GLU A 121 11.41 -7.99 -23.06
CA GLU A 121 10.18 -7.36 -22.58
C GLU A 121 10.37 -6.83 -21.14
N ILE A 122 11.05 -7.58 -20.26
CA ILE A 122 11.38 -7.14 -18.89
C ILE A 122 12.28 -5.90 -18.93
N LYS A 123 13.37 -5.93 -19.71
CA LYS A 123 14.29 -4.79 -19.84
C LYS A 123 13.59 -3.53 -20.37
N ASP A 124 12.69 -3.71 -21.32
CA ASP A 124 11.88 -2.63 -21.88
C ASP A 124 11.04 -1.95 -20.79
N ARG A 125 10.44 -2.73 -19.86
CA ARG A 125 9.68 -2.19 -18.73
C ARG A 125 10.56 -1.37 -17.79
N VAL A 126 11.77 -1.83 -17.49
CA VAL A 126 12.75 -1.09 -16.66
C VAL A 126 13.13 0.23 -17.30
N LEU A 127 13.57 0.18 -18.58
CA LEU A 127 14.12 1.35 -19.26
C LEU A 127 13.05 2.40 -19.61
N ARG A 128 11.82 1.95 -19.86
CA ARG A 128 10.70 2.82 -20.22
C ARG A 128 10.26 3.71 -19.09
N VAL A 129 10.20 3.20 -17.86
CA VAL A 129 9.77 4.00 -16.70
C VAL A 129 10.71 5.17 -16.44
N GLY A 130 12.01 4.96 -16.54
CA GLY A 130 12.99 6.03 -16.39
C GLY A 130 12.81 7.17 -17.40
N LYS A 131 12.43 6.82 -18.64
CA LYS A 131 12.13 7.80 -19.69
C LYS A 131 10.81 8.52 -19.48
N ASN A 132 9.74 7.77 -19.17
CA ASN A 132 8.40 8.31 -19.02
C ASN A 132 8.32 9.29 -17.84
N ASP A 133 8.93 8.94 -16.73
CA ASP A 133 8.92 9.76 -15.50
C ASP A 133 10.01 10.83 -15.53
N ASN A 134 10.88 10.85 -16.57
CA ASN A 134 12.05 11.70 -16.63
C ASN A 134 12.87 11.64 -15.33
N ALA A 135 13.05 10.41 -14.82
CA ALA A 135 13.71 10.16 -13.54
C ALA A 135 15.23 10.19 -13.67
N ASP A 136 15.90 10.75 -12.67
CA ASP A 136 17.35 10.65 -12.52
C ASP A 136 17.75 9.24 -12.09
N ILE A 137 16.95 8.63 -11.21
CA ILE A 137 17.21 7.31 -10.64
C ILE A 137 15.92 6.47 -10.64
N VAL A 138 16.03 5.25 -11.17
CA VAL A 138 15.00 4.21 -11.09
C VAL A 138 15.47 3.14 -10.11
N ILE A 139 14.69 2.88 -9.08
CA ILE A 139 14.90 1.76 -8.17
C ILE A 139 13.92 0.66 -8.54
N THR A 140 14.42 -0.53 -8.87
CA THR A 140 13.56 -1.69 -9.19
C THR A 140 13.78 -2.79 -8.14
N GLU A 141 12.74 -3.08 -7.38
CA GLU A 141 12.75 -4.21 -6.46
C GLU A 141 12.34 -5.49 -7.18
N ILE A 142 13.15 -6.54 -7.04
CA ILE A 142 12.84 -7.87 -7.55
C ILE A 142 12.18 -8.68 -6.44
N GLY A 143 10.92 -9.05 -6.67
CA GLY A 143 10.14 -9.92 -5.78
C GLY A 143 10.71 -11.35 -5.73
N GLY A 144 10.27 -12.09 -4.72
CA GLY A 144 10.79 -13.44 -4.45
C GLY A 144 12.16 -13.44 -3.77
N THR A 145 12.73 -14.62 -3.66
CA THR A 145 14.04 -14.88 -3.04
C THR A 145 15.02 -15.33 -4.11
N VAL A 146 16.25 -14.86 -4.05
CA VAL A 146 17.30 -15.33 -4.98
C VAL A 146 17.50 -16.84 -4.78
N GLY A 147 17.38 -17.59 -5.89
CA GLY A 147 17.31 -19.06 -5.89
C GLY A 147 15.92 -19.61 -6.27
N ASP A 148 14.88 -18.79 -6.17
CA ASP A 148 13.53 -19.18 -6.61
C ASP A 148 13.49 -19.25 -8.15
N ILE A 149 12.87 -20.32 -8.68
CA ILE A 149 12.74 -20.56 -10.13
C ILE A 149 12.00 -19.39 -10.80
N GLU A 150 10.97 -18.89 -10.16
CA GLU A 150 10.09 -17.84 -10.65
C GLU A 150 10.83 -16.53 -10.92
N SER A 151 11.88 -16.25 -10.15
CA SER A 151 12.65 -15.00 -10.23
C SER A 151 13.73 -15.02 -11.32
N LEU A 152 14.09 -16.19 -11.85
CA LEU A 152 15.21 -16.34 -12.79
C LEU A 152 15.11 -15.44 -14.03
N PRO A 153 13.96 -15.30 -14.73
CA PRO A 153 13.86 -14.42 -15.89
C PRO A 153 14.12 -12.95 -15.54
N PHE A 154 13.69 -12.50 -14.36
CA PHE A 154 13.95 -11.14 -13.86
C PHE A 154 15.45 -10.95 -13.54
N LEU A 155 16.06 -11.88 -12.84
CA LEU A 155 17.50 -11.82 -12.53
C LEU A 155 18.33 -11.78 -13.82
N GLU A 156 18.02 -12.64 -14.80
CA GLU A 156 18.70 -12.62 -16.09
C GLU A 156 18.51 -11.29 -16.83
N ALA A 157 17.29 -10.74 -16.82
CA ALA A 157 17.01 -9.46 -17.48
C ALA A 157 17.80 -8.30 -16.84
N ILE A 158 17.81 -8.17 -15.50
CA ILE A 158 18.54 -7.10 -14.84
C ILE A 158 20.06 -7.24 -15.00
N ARG A 159 20.57 -8.48 -15.07
CA ARG A 159 21.97 -8.73 -15.43
C ARG A 159 22.31 -8.19 -16.82
N GLN A 160 21.39 -8.37 -17.79
CA GLN A 160 21.55 -7.86 -19.15
C GLN A 160 21.47 -6.34 -19.22
N VAL A 161 20.61 -5.66 -18.43
CA VAL A 161 20.49 -4.19 -18.42
C VAL A 161 21.85 -3.51 -18.28
N LYS A 162 22.74 -4.05 -17.44
CA LYS A 162 24.11 -3.50 -17.24
C LYS A 162 24.96 -3.47 -18.53
N LYS A 163 24.58 -4.22 -19.56
CA LYS A 163 25.22 -4.20 -20.88
C LYS A 163 24.51 -3.26 -21.85
N ASP A 164 23.21 -3.04 -21.65
CA ASP A 164 22.36 -2.27 -22.56
C ASP A 164 22.42 -0.77 -22.26
N VAL A 165 22.84 -0.36 -21.05
CA VAL A 165 23.06 1.03 -20.71
C VAL A 165 24.40 1.54 -21.24
N PRO A 166 24.52 2.84 -21.56
CA PRO A 166 25.76 3.40 -22.14
C PRO A 166 26.99 3.22 -21.26
N ASN A 167 26.84 3.34 -19.93
CA ASN A 167 27.92 3.14 -18.99
C ASN A 167 27.51 2.09 -17.96
N ARG A 168 28.37 1.09 -17.73
CA ARG A 168 28.12 0.03 -16.75
C ARG A 168 27.93 0.55 -15.31
N ASN A 169 28.52 1.70 -14.99
CA ASN A 169 28.35 2.35 -13.70
C ASN A 169 26.98 3.06 -13.57
N ASP A 170 26.13 3.06 -14.61
CA ASP A 170 24.75 3.51 -14.53
C ASP A 170 23.83 2.49 -13.86
N VAL A 171 24.34 1.30 -13.52
CA VAL A 171 23.61 0.20 -12.87
C VAL A 171 24.38 -0.31 -11.68
N ILE A 172 23.68 -0.35 -10.51
CA ILE A 172 24.18 -1.00 -9.29
C ILE A 172 23.17 -2.03 -8.78
N TYR A 173 23.66 -3.01 -8.03
CA TYR A 173 22.87 -4.06 -7.38
C TYR A 173 22.99 -3.95 -5.87
N VAL A 174 21.84 -3.80 -5.20
CA VAL A 174 21.71 -3.83 -3.74
C VAL A 174 21.11 -5.17 -3.35
N HIS A 175 21.80 -5.93 -2.51
CA HIS A 175 21.33 -7.24 -2.08
C HIS A 175 20.96 -7.22 -0.60
N VAL A 176 19.68 -7.44 -0.30
CA VAL A 176 19.16 -7.50 1.08
C VAL A 176 19.24 -8.94 1.57
N THR A 177 19.85 -9.15 2.74
CA THR A 177 20.10 -10.48 3.29
C THR A 177 19.89 -10.50 4.80
N LEU A 178 19.97 -11.69 5.40
CA LEU A 178 19.80 -11.92 6.83
C LEU A 178 21.11 -12.32 7.49
N VAL A 179 21.44 -11.67 8.59
CA VAL A 179 22.46 -12.12 9.55
C VAL A 179 21.73 -12.52 10.85
N PRO A 180 21.34 -13.78 10.99
CA PRO A 180 20.57 -14.23 12.14
C PRO A 180 21.42 -14.26 13.41
N TYR A 181 20.78 -13.94 14.54
CA TYR A 181 21.28 -14.21 15.86
C TYR A 181 20.88 -15.64 16.28
N ILE A 182 21.85 -16.45 16.63
CA ILE A 182 21.61 -17.83 17.09
C ILE A 182 21.68 -17.84 18.62
N ALA A 183 20.53 -17.83 19.28
CA ALA A 183 20.43 -17.73 20.73
C ALA A 183 21.26 -18.81 21.47
N ALA A 184 21.26 -20.04 20.96
CA ALA A 184 22.04 -21.14 21.56
C ALA A 184 23.57 -20.93 21.48
N ALA A 185 24.05 -20.14 20.51
CA ALA A 185 25.47 -19.82 20.34
C ALA A 185 25.83 -18.44 20.90
N GLY A 186 24.84 -17.61 21.22
CA GLY A 186 25.02 -16.23 21.69
C GLY A 186 25.71 -15.31 20.69
N GLU A 187 25.52 -15.55 19.37
CA GLU A 187 26.24 -14.78 18.35
C GLU A 187 25.47 -14.66 17.02
N LEU A 188 25.80 -13.61 16.26
CA LEU A 188 25.37 -13.41 14.88
C LEU A 188 26.13 -14.33 13.91
N LYS A 189 25.44 -14.87 12.91
CA LYS A 189 26.01 -15.79 11.90
C LYS A 189 25.97 -15.20 10.49
N THR A 190 27.15 -14.99 9.90
CA THR A 190 27.31 -14.42 8.55
C THR A 190 27.14 -15.45 7.41
N LYS A 191 27.07 -16.74 7.73
CA LYS A 191 26.97 -17.82 6.73
C LYS A 191 25.76 -17.71 5.80
N PRO A 192 24.54 -17.41 6.28
CA PRO A 192 23.37 -17.24 5.41
C PRO A 192 23.57 -16.13 4.36
N THR A 193 24.14 -14.99 4.76
CA THR A 193 24.51 -13.89 3.86
C THR A 193 25.50 -14.36 2.78
N GLN A 194 26.57 -15.06 3.15
CA GLN A 194 27.56 -15.58 2.22
C GLN A 194 26.93 -16.55 1.19
N HIS A 195 26.03 -17.43 1.62
CA HIS A 195 25.32 -18.35 0.74
C HIS A 195 24.37 -17.61 -0.21
N SER A 196 23.62 -16.63 0.28
CA SER A 196 22.70 -15.84 -0.52
C SER A 196 23.44 -15.06 -1.61
N VAL A 197 24.57 -14.41 -1.28
CA VAL A 197 25.40 -13.73 -2.27
C VAL A 197 26.03 -14.70 -3.25
N LYS A 198 26.44 -15.89 -2.82
CA LYS A 198 26.95 -16.94 -3.72
C LYS A 198 25.89 -17.34 -4.74
N GLU A 199 24.64 -17.49 -4.31
CA GLU A 199 23.52 -17.82 -5.20
C GLU A 199 23.25 -16.71 -6.21
N LEU A 200 23.24 -15.44 -5.77
CA LEU A 200 23.12 -14.29 -6.68
C LEU A 200 24.25 -14.24 -7.72
N ARG A 201 25.47 -14.52 -7.28
CA ARG A 201 26.65 -14.59 -8.17
C ARG A 201 26.58 -15.73 -9.17
N SER A 202 25.94 -16.86 -8.83
CA SER A 202 25.72 -17.96 -9.76
C SER A 202 24.82 -17.54 -10.94
N SER A 203 23.93 -16.55 -10.73
CA SER A 203 23.15 -15.91 -11.79
C SER A 203 23.92 -14.83 -12.55
N GLY A 204 25.21 -14.64 -12.29
CA GLY A 204 26.07 -13.66 -12.97
C GLY A 204 25.91 -12.21 -12.46
N ILE A 205 25.36 -12.01 -11.26
CA ILE A 205 25.18 -10.70 -10.65
C ILE A 205 26.10 -10.58 -9.42
N GLN A 206 27.04 -9.63 -9.45
CA GLN A 206 27.83 -9.23 -8.29
C GLN A 206 27.12 -8.07 -7.60
N PRO A 207 26.76 -8.18 -6.31
CA PRO A 207 26.20 -7.05 -5.58
C PRO A 207 27.25 -5.95 -5.38
N ASP A 208 26.81 -4.70 -5.51
CA ASP A 208 27.64 -3.52 -5.23
C ASP A 208 27.49 -3.09 -3.75
N ILE A 209 26.33 -3.38 -3.15
CA ILE A 209 26.00 -3.06 -1.75
C ILE A 209 25.26 -4.26 -1.15
N ILE A 210 25.56 -4.60 0.09
CA ILE A 210 24.86 -5.64 0.85
C ILE A 210 24.18 -4.99 2.05
N VAL A 211 22.85 -5.13 2.15
CA VAL A 211 22.06 -4.67 3.29
C VAL A 211 21.75 -5.86 4.18
N CYS A 212 22.32 -5.87 5.37
CA CYS A 212 22.22 -6.97 6.32
C CYS A 212 21.11 -6.71 7.36
N ARG A 213 19.98 -7.40 7.22
CA ARG A 213 18.94 -7.40 8.25
C ARG A 213 19.44 -8.17 9.47
N THR A 214 19.38 -7.54 10.65
CA THR A 214 19.86 -8.14 11.90
C THR A 214 19.15 -7.53 13.10
N VAL A 215 19.19 -8.23 14.25
CA VAL A 215 18.64 -7.75 15.53
C VAL A 215 19.68 -6.97 16.36
N GLU A 216 20.97 -7.15 16.05
CA GLU A 216 22.08 -6.48 16.74
C GLU A 216 23.02 -5.84 15.73
N LYS A 217 23.74 -4.80 16.13
CA LYS A 217 24.69 -4.10 15.27
C LYS A 217 25.87 -5.01 14.90
N LEU A 218 26.19 -5.07 13.60
CA LEU A 218 27.37 -5.77 13.10
C LEU A 218 28.66 -5.07 13.56
N SER A 219 29.61 -5.86 14.06
CA SER A 219 30.94 -5.33 14.32
C SER A 219 31.73 -5.07 13.03
N ASP A 220 32.73 -4.21 13.09
CA ASP A 220 33.63 -3.94 11.94
C ASP A 220 34.30 -5.20 11.42
N GLU A 221 34.62 -6.14 12.33
CA GLU A 221 35.19 -7.44 11.95
C GLU A 221 34.20 -8.27 11.14
N MET A 222 32.93 -8.25 11.52
CA MET A 222 31.86 -8.93 10.77
C MET A 222 31.64 -8.28 9.41
N LYS A 223 31.62 -6.95 9.32
CA LYS A 223 31.52 -6.23 8.05
C LYS A 223 32.69 -6.58 7.13
N LYS A 224 33.95 -6.58 7.65
CA LYS A 224 35.13 -7.02 6.91
C LYS A 224 35.04 -8.47 6.46
N LYS A 225 34.56 -9.37 7.33
CA LYS A 225 34.35 -10.78 6.98
C LYS A 225 33.34 -10.96 5.86
N ILE A 226 32.18 -10.28 5.96
CA ILE A 226 31.15 -10.32 4.90
C ILE A 226 31.73 -9.77 3.60
N GLY A 227 32.40 -8.60 3.66
CA GLY A 227 33.03 -7.97 2.51
C GLY A 227 34.00 -8.91 1.80
N MET A 228 34.88 -9.55 2.56
CA MET A 228 35.87 -10.50 2.02
C MET A 228 35.23 -11.71 1.32
N PHE A 229 34.20 -12.34 1.92
CA PHE A 229 33.55 -13.51 1.32
C PHE A 229 32.62 -13.15 0.16
N CYS A 230 32.07 -11.95 0.15
CA CYS A 230 31.10 -11.50 -0.84
C CYS A 230 31.71 -10.59 -1.92
N ASP A 231 32.99 -10.28 -1.83
CA ASP A 231 33.71 -9.40 -2.75
C ASP A 231 33.07 -7.99 -2.85
N VAL A 232 32.87 -7.38 -1.69
CA VAL A 232 32.28 -6.04 -1.51
C VAL A 232 33.12 -5.28 -0.48
N GLU A 233 33.30 -3.98 -0.68
CA GLU A 233 34.01 -3.16 0.31
C GLU A 233 33.30 -3.19 1.67
N PRO A 234 33.99 -3.24 2.80
CA PRO A 234 33.36 -3.30 4.13
C PRO A 234 32.39 -2.14 4.41
N GLU A 235 32.63 -0.96 3.83
CA GLU A 235 31.77 0.22 3.91
C GLU A 235 30.44 0.00 3.20
N ALA A 236 30.42 -0.82 2.15
CA ALA A 236 29.21 -1.17 1.41
C ALA A 236 28.41 -2.35 2.04
N VAL A 237 28.82 -2.81 3.22
CA VAL A 237 28.05 -3.73 4.07
C VAL A 237 27.26 -2.90 5.07
N ILE A 238 26.00 -2.67 4.76
CA ILE A 238 25.08 -1.80 5.50
C ILE A 238 24.36 -2.61 6.58
N ASN A 239 24.33 -2.08 7.77
CA ASN A 239 23.59 -2.66 8.88
C ASN A 239 22.14 -2.16 8.87
N ASN A 240 21.17 -3.07 8.80
CA ASN A 240 19.74 -2.76 8.85
C ASN A 240 19.13 -3.40 10.10
N LEU A 241 19.09 -2.65 11.19
CA LEU A 241 18.52 -3.07 12.46
C LEU A 241 16.98 -3.17 12.38
N THR A 242 16.42 -4.01 13.23
CA THR A 242 14.99 -4.01 13.47
C THR A 242 14.62 -2.70 14.16
N ALA A 243 13.76 -1.89 13.53
CA ALA A 243 13.24 -0.65 14.06
C ALA A 243 11.83 -0.86 14.63
N ASP A 244 11.42 -0.01 15.57
CA ASP A 244 10.06 -0.03 16.13
C ASP A 244 9.03 0.50 15.12
N SER A 245 9.46 1.39 14.23
CA SER A 245 8.66 1.90 13.11
C SER A 245 9.42 1.80 11.79
N ILE A 246 8.72 1.45 10.71
CA ILE A 246 9.30 1.45 9.35
C ILE A 246 9.81 2.83 8.95
N TYR A 247 9.25 3.91 9.51
CA TYR A 247 9.63 5.29 9.21
C TYR A 247 10.96 5.72 9.88
N GLU A 248 11.48 4.94 10.82
CA GLU A 248 12.84 5.14 11.36
C GLU A 248 13.92 4.61 10.41
N VAL A 249 13.56 3.64 9.56
CA VAL A 249 14.52 2.93 8.70
C VAL A 249 15.32 3.88 7.79
N PRO A 250 14.73 4.91 7.14
CA PRO A 250 15.52 5.86 6.36
C PRO A 250 16.61 6.56 7.16
N LEU A 251 16.33 6.93 8.42
CA LEU A 251 17.31 7.60 9.29
C LEU A 251 18.44 6.66 9.71
N LEU A 252 18.12 5.39 9.98
CA LEU A 252 19.12 4.37 10.27
C LEU A 252 20.03 4.09 9.06
N MET A 253 19.45 4.07 7.87
CA MET A 253 20.21 3.87 6.62
C MET A 253 21.06 5.08 6.23
N GLU A 254 20.58 6.31 6.52
CA GLU A 254 21.38 7.54 6.40
C GLU A 254 22.65 7.46 7.28
N GLN A 255 22.48 7.07 8.53
CA GLN A 255 23.60 6.91 9.47
C GLN A 255 24.62 5.86 9.04
N GLU A 256 24.18 4.79 8.37
CA GLU A 256 25.06 3.77 7.79
C GLU A 256 25.64 4.20 6.42
N GLY A 257 25.21 5.32 5.84
CA GLY A 257 25.72 5.90 4.61
C GLY A 257 25.27 5.19 3.33
N LEU A 258 24.12 4.50 3.35
CA LEU A 258 23.60 3.75 2.20
C LEU A 258 23.46 4.62 0.95
N ASP A 259 22.89 5.79 1.08
CA ASP A 259 22.67 6.73 -0.01
C ASP A 259 23.97 7.33 -0.55
N HIS A 260 24.89 7.72 0.34
CA HIS A 260 26.24 8.17 -0.03
C HIS A 260 26.99 7.11 -0.86
N ILE A 261 26.97 5.86 -0.40
CA ILE A 261 27.64 4.75 -1.10
C ILE A 261 26.97 4.48 -2.44
N ALA A 262 25.63 4.51 -2.51
CA ALA A 262 24.90 4.34 -3.76
C ALA A 262 25.25 5.44 -4.79
N LEU A 263 25.30 6.70 -4.39
CA LEU A 263 25.71 7.82 -5.26
C LEU A 263 27.15 7.66 -5.73
N LYS A 264 28.07 7.32 -4.83
CA LYS A 264 29.48 7.07 -5.18
C LYS A 264 29.62 5.96 -6.23
N LYS A 265 28.90 4.82 -6.07
CA LYS A 265 28.92 3.70 -7.01
C LYS A 265 28.31 4.07 -8.36
N LEU A 266 27.26 4.91 -8.38
CA LEU A 266 26.61 5.41 -9.59
C LEU A 266 27.38 6.57 -10.27
N GLY A 267 28.42 7.09 -9.64
CA GLY A 267 29.16 8.25 -10.13
C GLY A 267 28.30 9.53 -10.17
N LEU A 268 27.38 9.66 -9.21
CA LEU A 268 26.55 10.84 -9.03
C LEU A 268 27.15 11.78 -7.97
N GLU A 269 26.77 13.05 -8.04
CA GLU A 269 27.17 14.05 -7.06
C GLU A 269 26.60 13.73 -5.68
N ASP A 270 27.45 13.82 -4.64
CA ASP A 270 27.04 13.64 -3.25
C ASP A 270 26.47 14.96 -2.69
N ARG A 271 25.22 15.25 -3.01
CA ARG A 271 24.51 16.44 -2.53
C ARG A 271 24.14 16.28 -1.05
N PRO A 272 24.05 17.37 -0.28
CA PRO A 272 23.55 17.32 1.09
C PRO A 272 22.16 16.69 1.15
N VAL A 273 21.92 15.86 2.16
CA VAL A 273 20.59 15.30 2.43
C VAL A 273 19.87 16.16 3.45
N ASP A 274 18.62 16.53 3.16
CA ASP A 274 17.75 17.24 4.10
C ASP A 274 16.67 16.27 4.63
N MET A 275 16.83 15.84 5.88
CA MET A 275 15.91 14.92 6.56
C MET A 275 15.21 15.56 7.77
N GLU A 276 15.27 16.89 7.92
CA GLU A 276 14.73 17.56 9.12
C GLU A 276 13.22 17.34 9.30
N ASP A 277 12.43 17.47 8.24
CA ASP A 277 10.98 17.21 8.30
C ASP A 277 10.69 15.74 8.65
N TRP A 278 11.47 14.82 8.10
CA TRP A 278 11.33 13.39 8.38
C TRP A 278 11.72 13.05 9.82
N LYS A 279 12.81 13.60 10.33
CA LYS A 279 13.25 13.46 11.73
C LYS A 279 12.18 14.01 12.68
N ALA A 280 11.65 15.21 12.41
CA ALA A 280 10.60 15.81 13.22
C ALA A 280 9.31 14.96 13.22
N MET A 281 8.97 14.33 12.08
CA MET A 281 7.85 13.40 12.00
C MET A 281 8.10 12.15 12.87
N VAL A 282 9.25 11.51 12.74
CA VAL A 282 9.62 10.32 13.52
C VAL A 282 9.66 10.65 15.02
N GLU A 283 10.17 11.82 15.41
CA GLU A 283 10.16 12.27 16.80
C GLU A 283 8.74 12.39 17.35
N ARG A 284 7.80 12.97 16.59
CA ARG A 284 6.39 13.02 17.02
C ARG A 284 5.80 11.62 17.21
N MET A 285 6.15 10.66 16.34
CA MET A 285 5.69 9.27 16.45
C MET A 285 6.20 8.61 17.75
N THR A 286 7.48 8.75 18.03
CA THR A 286 8.15 8.08 19.17
C THR A 286 7.84 8.74 20.52
N THR A 287 7.51 10.03 20.53
CA THR A 287 7.21 10.80 21.75
C THR A 287 5.72 10.94 22.06
N ALA A 288 4.84 10.40 21.21
CA ALA A 288 3.39 10.41 21.42
C ALA A 288 3.01 9.73 22.75
N LYS A 289 2.34 10.47 23.64
CA LYS A 289 1.97 10.00 25.00
C LYS A 289 0.50 9.63 25.11
N LYS A 290 -0.35 10.25 24.30
CA LYS A 290 -1.79 9.98 24.31
C LYS A 290 -2.05 8.70 23.52
N GLU A 291 -2.86 7.80 24.07
CA GLU A 291 -3.29 6.60 23.38
C GLU A 291 -4.75 6.72 22.96
N VAL A 292 -5.06 6.25 21.76
CA VAL A 292 -6.42 6.24 21.20
C VAL A 292 -6.75 4.82 20.77
N GLN A 293 -7.88 4.30 21.18
CA GLN A 293 -8.34 2.93 20.91
C GLN A 293 -9.30 2.94 19.72
N ILE A 294 -8.89 2.40 18.60
CA ILE A 294 -9.72 2.32 17.38
C ILE A 294 -10.13 0.88 17.12
N ALA A 295 -11.43 0.62 17.00
CA ALA A 295 -11.93 -0.66 16.52
C ALA A 295 -11.93 -0.66 14.98
N LEU A 296 -11.20 -1.59 14.37
CA LEU A 296 -11.28 -1.89 12.96
C LEU A 296 -12.13 -3.16 12.76
N VAL A 297 -13.36 -2.97 12.26
CA VAL A 297 -14.33 -4.05 12.10
C VAL A 297 -14.30 -4.56 10.66
N GLY A 298 -13.63 -5.66 10.43
CA GLY A 298 -13.41 -6.24 9.11
C GLY A 298 -13.47 -7.76 9.09
N LYS A 299 -13.44 -8.35 7.90
CA LYS A 299 -13.45 -9.81 7.74
C LYS A 299 -12.06 -10.44 7.54
N TYR A 300 -11.05 -9.65 7.20
CA TYR A 300 -9.68 -10.13 6.97
C TYR A 300 -8.72 -9.83 8.12
N VAL A 301 -9.24 -9.63 9.32
CA VAL A 301 -8.50 -9.17 10.50
C VAL A 301 -7.44 -10.13 11.04
N ARG A 302 -7.43 -11.40 10.60
CA ARG A 302 -6.39 -12.37 10.95
C ARG A 302 -5.05 -12.10 10.25
N LEU A 303 -5.06 -11.38 9.12
CA LEU A 303 -3.88 -10.92 8.42
C LEU A 303 -3.94 -9.40 8.35
N HIS A 304 -3.16 -8.72 9.18
CA HIS A 304 -3.16 -7.26 9.28
C HIS A 304 -2.80 -6.58 7.95
N ASP A 305 -1.94 -7.20 7.15
CA ASP A 305 -1.56 -6.71 5.82
C ASP A 305 -2.74 -6.57 4.86
N ALA A 306 -3.88 -7.24 5.12
CA ALA A 306 -5.10 -7.05 4.33
C ALA A 306 -5.71 -5.65 4.47
N TYR A 307 -5.36 -4.92 5.53
CA TYR A 307 -5.81 -3.56 5.82
C TYR A 307 -4.63 -2.62 6.12
N LEU A 308 -3.47 -2.90 5.53
CA LEU A 308 -2.23 -2.17 5.80
C LEU A 308 -2.39 -0.66 5.61
N SER A 309 -2.92 -0.22 4.46
CA SER A 309 -3.08 1.22 4.20
C SER A 309 -4.08 1.90 5.14
N VAL A 310 -5.10 1.17 5.62
CA VAL A 310 -6.03 1.71 6.64
C VAL A 310 -5.31 1.91 7.98
N ALA A 311 -4.54 0.91 8.42
CA ALA A 311 -3.76 0.99 9.65
C ALA A 311 -2.71 2.11 9.58
N GLU A 312 -2.01 2.24 8.45
CA GLU A 312 -1.06 3.32 8.20
C GLU A 312 -1.74 4.69 8.21
N ALA A 313 -2.89 4.84 7.53
CA ALA A 313 -3.62 6.11 7.49
C ALA A 313 -4.12 6.55 8.87
N LEU A 314 -4.58 5.60 9.70
CA LEU A 314 -4.94 5.86 11.10
C LEU A 314 -3.72 6.31 11.90
N SER A 315 -2.59 5.62 11.74
CA SER A 315 -1.34 5.95 12.42
C SER A 315 -0.82 7.34 12.00
N HIS A 316 -0.85 7.66 10.70
CA HIS A 316 -0.45 8.99 10.20
C HIS A 316 -1.28 10.11 10.85
N ALA A 317 -2.61 9.95 10.90
CA ALA A 317 -3.49 10.93 11.53
C ALA A 317 -3.26 11.03 13.05
N GLY A 318 -3.04 9.89 13.72
CA GLY A 318 -2.70 9.86 15.14
C GLY A 318 -1.41 10.61 15.46
N TYR A 319 -0.35 10.34 14.71
CA TYR A 319 0.95 11.00 14.92
C TYR A 319 0.90 12.50 14.64
N ALA A 320 0.13 12.93 13.64
CA ALA A 320 -0.08 14.35 13.38
C ALA A 320 -0.69 15.07 14.59
N MET A 321 -1.43 14.36 15.45
CA MET A 321 -2.06 14.86 16.67
C MET A 321 -1.30 14.50 17.95
N GLY A 322 -0.10 13.92 17.84
CA GLY A 322 0.69 13.47 18.99
C GLY A 322 0.05 12.32 19.77
N ALA A 323 -0.74 11.49 19.09
CA ALA A 323 -1.42 10.33 19.64
C ALA A 323 -0.91 9.03 19.03
N LYS A 324 -0.76 8.00 19.86
CA LYS A 324 -0.49 6.62 19.44
C LYS A 324 -1.82 5.90 19.24
N VAL A 325 -2.00 5.33 18.06
CA VAL A 325 -3.22 4.58 17.72
C VAL A 325 -3.02 3.10 18.05
N ASN A 326 -3.90 2.58 18.90
CA ASN A 326 -4.00 1.16 19.19
C ASN A 326 -5.20 0.59 18.45
N ILE A 327 -4.97 -0.29 17.50
CA ILE A 327 -6.04 -0.89 16.69
C ILE A 327 -6.52 -2.19 17.34
N ARG A 328 -7.80 -2.22 17.74
CA ARG A 328 -8.49 -3.45 18.09
C ARG A 328 -9.10 -4.07 16.85
N TRP A 329 -8.57 -5.19 16.42
CA TRP A 329 -9.00 -5.92 15.24
C TRP A 329 -10.21 -6.78 15.56
N ILE A 330 -11.38 -6.44 15.04
CA ILE A 330 -12.66 -7.11 15.31
C ILE A 330 -13.14 -7.84 14.05
N ASN A 331 -13.33 -9.16 14.17
CA ASN A 331 -13.86 -9.96 13.07
C ASN A 331 -15.37 -9.77 12.95
N SER A 332 -15.81 -9.18 11.83
CA SER A 332 -17.23 -8.93 11.56
C SER A 332 -18.07 -10.20 11.40
N GLU A 333 -17.47 -11.33 10.99
CA GLU A 333 -18.16 -12.63 10.90
C GLU A 333 -18.54 -13.14 12.31
N ILE A 334 -17.67 -12.92 13.31
CA ILE A 334 -17.95 -13.29 14.70
C ILE A 334 -19.11 -12.44 15.25
N LEU A 335 -19.15 -11.15 14.96
CA LEU A 335 -20.27 -10.30 15.37
C LEU A 335 -21.60 -10.78 14.76
N GLU A 336 -21.58 -11.21 13.51
CA GLU A 336 -22.77 -11.73 12.80
C GLU A 336 -23.24 -13.08 13.35
N GLU A 337 -22.32 -14.03 13.57
CA GLU A 337 -22.62 -15.42 13.92
C GLU A 337 -22.91 -15.59 15.42
N GLU A 338 -22.07 -15.03 16.29
CA GLU A 338 -22.15 -15.22 17.73
C GLU A 338 -23.03 -14.18 18.44
N LYS A 339 -23.27 -13.03 17.81
CA LYS A 339 -24.07 -11.90 18.32
C LYS A 339 -23.70 -11.53 19.76
N PRO A 340 -22.41 -11.26 20.04
CA PRO A 340 -21.96 -10.91 21.39
C PRO A 340 -22.58 -9.58 21.85
N ASP A 341 -22.50 -9.30 23.15
CA ASP A 341 -22.87 -7.99 23.69
C ASP A 341 -21.94 -6.91 23.13
N LEU A 342 -22.50 -5.98 22.35
CA LEU A 342 -21.72 -4.92 21.71
C LEU A 342 -21.15 -3.92 22.70
N ASP A 343 -21.77 -3.73 23.86
CA ASP A 343 -21.23 -2.88 24.94
C ASP A 343 -19.93 -3.48 25.50
N GLU A 344 -19.82 -4.80 25.58
CA GLU A 344 -18.57 -5.47 25.98
C GLU A 344 -17.52 -5.41 24.85
N VAL A 345 -17.92 -5.67 23.59
CA VAL A 345 -17.02 -5.67 22.45
C VAL A 345 -16.37 -4.30 22.23
N PHE A 346 -17.16 -3.23 22.33
CA PHE A 346 -16.70 -1.87 22.09
C PHE A 346 -16.34 -1.08 23.36
N ALA A 347 -16.26 -1.75 24.51
CA ALA A 347 -15.84 -1.09 25.75
C ALA A 347 -14.47 -0.43 25.59
N GLY A 348 -14.38 0.85 25.92
CA GLY A 348 -13.14 1.64 25.86
C GLY A 348 -12.64 1.94 24.45
N ILE A 349 -13.50 1.90 23.44
CA ILE A 349 -13.20 2.28 22.06
C ILE A 349 -13.52 3.76 21.85
N ASP A 350 -12.58 4.49 21.26
CA ASP A 350 -12.70 5.93 20.97
C ASP A 350 -13.20 6.23 19.55
N GLY A 351 -13.15 5.23 18.67
CA GLY A 351 -13.64 5.34 17.29
C GLY A 351 -13.75 3.99 16.60
N ILE A 352 -14.65 3.89 15.63
CA ILE A 352 -14.91 2.67 14.86
C ILE A 352 -14.65 2.93 13.38
N VAL A 353 -13.84 2.08 12.75
CA VAL A 353 -13.59 2.07 11.30
C VAL A 353 -14.12 0.78 10.68
N VAL A 354 -14.91 0.91 9.64
CA VAL A 354 -15.36 -0.24 8.82
C VAL A 354 -14.73 -0.12 7.44
N PRO A 355 -13.73 -0.97 7.13
CA PRO A 355 -12.98 -0.91 5.88
C PRO A 355 -13.73 -1.55 4.71
N GLY A 356 -13.16 -1.41 3.51
CA GLY A 356 -13.60 -2.08 2.29
C GLY A 356 -13.59 -3.60 2.37
N GLY A 357 -14.11 -4.24 1.33
CA GLY A 357 -14.17 -5.68 1.17
C GLY A 357 -15.17 -6.07 0.09
N PHE A 358 -15.24 -7.38 -0.24
CA PHE A 358 -16.16 -7.92 -1.23
C PHE A 358 -16.96 -9.09 -0.67
N GLY A 359 -18.19 -9.28 -1.21
CA GLY A 359 -19.08 -10.38 -0.87
C GLY A 359 -19.75 -10.23 0.50
N TYR A 360 -20.72 -11.10 0.75
CA TYR A 360 -21.73 -10.99 1.81
C TYR A 360 -21.26 -11.35 3.22
N ARG A 361 -20.16 -12.11 3.39
CA ARG A 361 -19.71 -12.59 4.71
C ARG A 361 -19.37 -11.43 5.66
N GLY A 362 -19.89 -11.49 6.88
CA GLY A 362 -19.65 -10.51 7.93
C GLY A 362 -20.27 -9.14 7.67
N VAL A 363 -21.20 -9.01 6.72
CA VAL A 363 -21.88 -7.74 6.41
C VAL A 363 -22.82 -7.33 7.52
N GLU A 364 -23.60 -8.26 8.06
CA GLU A 364 -24.54 -7.93 9.16
C GLU A 364 -23.77 -7.52 10.43
N GLY A 365 -22.64 -8.16 10.73
CA GLY A 365 -21.78 -7.73 11.85
C GLY A 365 -21.18 -6.33 11.65
N LYS A 366 -20.88 -5.92 10.41
CA LYS A 366 -20.49 -4.54 10.08
C LYS A 366 -21.65 -3.57 10.29
N ILE A 367 -22.86 -3.93 9.85
CA ILE A 367 -24.07 -3.12 10.02
C ILE A 367 -24.39 -2.92 11.51
N ASP A 368 -24.27 -3.98 12.33
CA ASP A 368 -24.43 -3.88 13.79
C ASP A 368 -23.41 -2.96 14.46
N ALA A 369 -22.14 -3.03 14.06
CA ALA A 369 -21.08 -2.13 14.54
C ALA A 369 -21.36 -0.66 14.15
N ILE A 370 -21.86 -0.43 12.93
CA ILE A 370 -22.22 0.92 12.44
C ILE A 370 -23.43 1.47 13.21
N ARG A 371 -24.46 0.64 13.44
CA ARG A 371 -25.60 1.00 14.28
C ARG A 371 -25.14 1.39 15.67
N TYR A 372 -24.28 0.58 16.29
CA TYR A 372 -23.73 0.87 17.60
C TYR A 372 -22.99 2.22 17.63
N ALA A 373 -22.14 2.49 16.65
CA ALA A 373 -21.43 3.76 16.53
C ALA A 373 -22.39 4.94 16.40
N ARG A 374 -23.43 4.84 15.55
CA ARG A 374 -24.42 5.90 15.33
C ARG A 374 -25.24 6.20 16.60
N GLU A 375 -25.76 5.16 17.27
CA GLU A 375 -26.63 5.30 18.43
C GLU A 375 -25.90 5.78 19.68
N ASN A 376 -24.65 5.30 19.88
CA ASN A 376 -23.82 5.64 21.02
C ASN A 376 -22.91 6.86 20.77
N LYS A 377 -23.05 7.53 19.61
CA LYS A 377 -22.26 8.72 19.25
C LYS A 377 -20.73 8.50 19.25
N ILE A 378 -20.28 7.28 18.95
CA ILE A 378 -18.87 6.96 18.82
C ILE A 378 -18.40 7.39 17.41
N PRO A 379 -17.30 8.13 17.28
CA PRO A 379 -16.73 8.51 15.99
C PRO A 379 -16.64 7.33 15.03
N PHE A 380 -17.14 7.52 13.81
CA PHE A 380 -17.25 6.46 12.78
C PHE A 380 -16.67 6.91 11.43
N LEU A 381 -15.88 6.03 10.82
CA LEU A 381 -15.39 6.18 9.45
C LEU A 381 -15.67 4.90 8.65
N GLY A 382 -16.45 5.02 7.56
CA GLY A 382 -16.73 3.92 6.62
C GLY A 382 -15.99 4.09 5.31
N LEU A 383 -15.34 3.02 4.81
CA LEU A 383 -14.55 3.03 3.59
C LEU A 383 -15.12 2.01 2.59
N CYS A 384 -15.46 2.43 1.38
CA CYS A 384 -15.97 1.61 0.28
C CYS A 384 -17.16 0.74 0.74
N LEU A 385 -16.99 -0.57 0.96
CA LEU A 385 -18.05 -1.42 1.54
C LEU A 385 -18.54 -0.90 2.90
N GLY A 386 -17.69 -0.26 3.68
CA GLY A 386 -18.06 0.37 4.95
C GLY A 386 -19.08 1.50 4.76
N MET A 387 -18.99 2.29 3.69
CA MET A 387 -20.01 3.26 3.32
C MET A 387 -21.29 2.57 2.88
N GLN A 388 -21.21 1.53 2.06
CA GLN A 388 -22.40 0.78 1.60
C GLN A 388 -23.15 0.16 2.78
N CYS A 389 -22.43 -0.43 3.74
CA CYS A 389 -23.03 -0.92 4.99
C CYS A 389 -23.67 0.20 5.82
N ALA A 390 -23.08 1.41 5.86
CA ALA A 390 -23.66 2.55 6.55
C ALA A 390 -24.96 3.04 5.90
N VAL A 391 -25.04 3.02 4.58
CA VAL A 391 -26.28 3.33 3.82
C VAL A 391 -27.35 2.29 4.11
N ILE A 392 -27.01 1.00 4.11
CA ILE A 392 -27.95 -0.08 4.44
C ILE A 392 -28.45 0.06 5.88
N GLU A 393 -27.55 0.30 6.84
CA GLU A 393 -27.91 0.53 8.24
C GLU A 393 -28.91 1.68 8.39
N PHE A 394 -28.57 2.82 7.79
CA PHE A 394 -29.42 4.01 7.85
C PHE A 394 -30.78 3.79 7.20
N ALA A 395 -30.84 3.14 6.05
CA ALA A 395 -32.08 2.80 5.38
C ALA A 395 -32.96 1.87 6.24
N ARG A 396 -32.39 0.85 6.87
CA ARG A 396 -33.12 -0.09 7.73
C ARG A 396 -33.63 0.56 9.01
N ASN A 397 -32.77 1.22 9.74
CA ASN A 397 -33.04 1.62 11.13
C ASN A 397 -33.55 3.06 11.29
N VAL A 398 -33.28 3.93 10.32
CA VAL A 398 -33.75 5.33 10.34
C VAL A 398 -34.89 5.56 9.34
N CYS A 399 -34.79 5.01 8.13
CA CYS A 399 -35.85 5.15 7.11
C CYS A 399 -36.91 4.06 7.17
N HIS A 400 -36.82 3.09 8.09
CA HIS A 400 -37.75 1.96 8.27
C HIS A 400 -37.90 1.07 7.03
N MET A 401 -36.85 0.96 6.21
CA MET A 401 -36.76 0.03 5.07
C MET A 401 -36.14 -1.29 5.55
N GLU A 402 -36.84 -2.07 6.37
CA GLU A 402 -36.29 -3.25 7.08
C GLU A 402 -35.55 -4.26 6.18
N GLN A 403 -35.93 -4.33 4.88
CA GLN A 403 -35.34 -5.23 3.89
C GLN A 403 -34.32 -4.54 2.97
N ALA A 404 -33.87 -3.33 3.32
CA ALA A 404 -32.83 -2.64 2.55
C ALA A 404 -31.53 -3.46 2.52
N ASN A 405 -30.95 -3.60 1.32
CA ASN A 405 -29.72 -4.36 1.12
C ASN A 405 -28.97 -3.91 -0.14
N SER A 406 -27.85 -4.56 -0.40
CA SER A 406 -27.14 -4.47 -1.68
C SER A 406 -27.62 -5.57 -2.63
N SER A 407 -27.76 -5.25 -3.92
CA SER A 407 -28.01 -6.24 -4.98
C SER A 407 -26.83 -7.21 -5.16
N GLU A 408 -25.62 -6.87 -4.65
CA GLU A 408 -24.50 -7.82 -4.55
C GLU A 408 -24.83 -9.02 -3.66
N PHE A 409 -25.59 -8.80 -2.59
CA PHE A 409 -25.89 -9.83 -1.59
C PHE A 409 -27.25 -10.48 -1.82
N ILE A 410 -28.23 -9.68 -2.23
CA ILE A 410 -29.61 -10.11 -2.54
C ILE A 410 -30.02 -9.48 -3.88
N PRO A 411 -29.76 -10.16 -5.03
CA PRO A 411 -30.03 -9.60 -6.36
C PRO A 411 -31.46 -9.14 -6.59
N ASP A 412 -32.46 -9.86 -6.06
CA ASP A 412 -33.89 -9.56 -6.19
C ASP A 412 -34.47 -8.94 -4.91
N GLY A 413 -33.63 -8.20 -4.15
CA GLY A 413 -34.07 -7.55 -2.91
C GLY A 413 -35.14 -6.47 -3.12
N LYS A 414 -36.00 -6.29 -2.13
CA LYS A 414 -37.11 -5.31 -2.22
C LYS A 414 -36.66 -3.85 -2.27
N TYR A 415 -35.57 -3.54 -1.54
CA TYR A 415 -34.98 -2.20 -1.46
C TYR A 415 -33.47 -2.30 -1.73
N PRO A 416 -33.04 -2.35 -3.00
CA PRO A 416 -31.63 -2.35 -3.36
C PRO A 416 -31.04 -0.93 -3.22
N VAL A 417 -30.80 -0.52 -1.98
CA VAL A 417 -30.24 0.82 -1.68
C VAL A 417 -28.78 0.95 -2.13
N ILE A 418 -28.12 -0.18 -2.36
CA ILE A 418 -26.83 -0.32 -3.05
C ILE A 418 -27.07 -1.21 -4.25
N ASP A 419 -26.68 -0.74 -5.44
CA ASP A 419 -26.96 -1.44 -6.69
C ASP A 419 -25.76 -1.41 -7.64
N LEU A 420 -25.80 -2.28 -8.64
CA LEU A 420 -24.76 -2.38 -9.66
C LEU A 420 -24.73 -1.11 -10.52
N MET A 421 -23.55 -0.64 -10.85
CA MET A 421 -23.40 0.46 -11.81
C MET A 421 -23.89 0.00 -13.19
N PRO A 422 -24.60 0.85 -13.97
CA PRO A 422 -25.11 0.47 -15.29
C PRO A 422 -24.03 -0.02 -16.28
N ASP A 423 -22.83 0.51 -16.19
CA ASP A 423 -21.68 0.11 -17.02
C ASP A 423 -20.98 -1.18 -16.51
N GLN A 424 -21.47 -1.80 -15.44
CA GLN A 424 -20.97 -3.06 -14.88
C GLN A 424 -21.93 -4.24 -15.12
N GLU A 425 -23.10 -4.03 -15.70
CA GLU A 425 -24.14 -5.06 -15.88
C GLU A 425 -23.71 -6.22 -16.80
N ASP A 426 -22.93 -5.93 -17.85
CA ASP A 426 -22.50 -6.92 -18.86
C ASP A 426 -21.07 -7.45 -18.64
N VAL A 427 -20.45 -7.18 -17.49
CA VAL A 427 -19.05 -7.56 -17.23
C VAL A 427 -18.94 -9.03 -16.84
N THR A 428 -18.34 -9.85 -17.72
CA THR A 428 -18.06 -11.28 -17.50
C THR A 428 -16.66 -11.53 -16.92
N GLU A 429 -15.66 -10.77 -17.35
CA GLU A 429 -14.30 -10.81 -16.81
C GLU A 429 -14.20 -9.90 -15.58
N LYS A 430 -13.80 -10.46 -14.43
CA LYS A 430 -13.82 -9.71 -13.16
C LYS A 430 -12.52 -8.95 -12.85
N GLY A 431 -11.40 -9.34 -13.45
CA GLY A 431 -10.11 -8.67 -13.22
C GLY A 431 -10.00 -7.35 -13.98
N GLY A 432 -9.63 -6.27 -13.30
CA GLY A 432 -9.36 -4.96 -13.92
C GLY A 432 -10.56 -4.24 -14.54
N THR A 433 -11.80 -4.63 -14.21
CA THR A 433 -13.03 -4.11 -14.84
C THR A 433 -13.93 -3.31 -13.90
N MET A 434 -13.54 -3.13 -12.64
CA MET A 434 -14.24 -2.27 -11.69
C MET A 434 -14.04 -0.77 -12.02
N ARG A 435 -14.73 0.10 -11.31
CA ARG A 435 -14.35 1.52 -11.23
C ARG A 435 -13.03 1.59 -10.46
N LEU A 436 -11.94 1.76 -11.19
CA LEU A 436 -10.56 1.68 -10.68
C LEU A 436 -9.79 2.97 -10.92
N GLY A 437 -9.04 3.40 -9.90
CA GLY A 437 -8.16 4.55 -9.98
C GLY A 437 -8.82 5.85 -9.52
N ILE A 438 -8.28 6.97 -9.97
CA ILE A 438 -8.64 8.29 -9.47
C ILE A 438 -9.89 8.85 -10.17
N TYR A 439 -10.85 9.33 -9.38
CA TYR A 439 -12.07 9.99 -9.88
C TYR A 439 -12.35 11.27 -9.12
N PRO A 440 -12.98 12.27 -9.80
CA PRO A 440 -13.37 13.51 -9.15
C PRO A 440 -14.58 13.32 -8.24
N CYS A 441 -14.53 13.95 -7.07
CA CYS A 441 -15.64 14.08 -6.13
C CYS A 441 -15.92 15.57 -5.91
N LYS A 442 -17.15 16.02 -6.20
CA LYS A 442 -17.61 17.37 -5.94
C LYS A 442 -18.16 17.45 -4.53
N LEU A 443 -17.58 18.32 -3.71
CA LEU A 443 -17.93 18.48 -2.31
C LEU A 443 -18.99 19.56 -2.11
N LYS A 444 -20.05 19.22 -1.37
CA LYS A 444 -21.17 20.11 -1.06
C LYS A 444 -20.74 21.19 -0.06
N GLU A 445 -21.08 22.43 -0.34
CA GLU A 445 -20.79 23.56 0.54
C GLU A 445 -21.48 23.42 1.92
N GLY A 446 -20.79 23.86 2.99
CA GLY A 446 -21.33 23.81 4.35
C GLY A 446 -21.30 22.42 4.99
N THR A 447 -20.67 21.43 4.37
CA THR A 447 -20.49 20.08 4.92
C THR A 447 -19.15 19.94 5.64
N ARG A 448 -19.05 18.94 6.53
CA ARG A 448 -17.79 18.59 7.21
C ARG A 448 -16.73 18.15 6.21
N ALA A 449 -17.09 17.30 5.26
CA ALA A 449 -16.18 16.87 4.21
C ALA A 449 -15.55 18.08 3.49
N ARG A 450 -16.36 19.05 3.06
CA ARG A 450 -15.86 20.27 2.41
C ARG A 450 -14.85 21.03 3.27
N THR A 451 -15.11 21.13 4.57
CA THR A 451 -14.23 21.81 5.52
C THR A 451 -12.90 21.07 5.69
N LEU A 452 -12.94 19.73 5.83
CA LEU A 452 -11.75 18.89 5.97
C LEU A 452 -10.82 18.97 4.76
N TYR A 453 -11.38 19.08 3.57
CA TYR A 453 -10.61 19.30 2.33
C TYR A 453 -10.34 20.79 2.04
N GLU A 454 -10.19 21.60 3.08
CA GLU A 454 -9.80 23.02 2.98
C GLU A 454 -10.71 23.84 2.05
N ASN A 455 -11.99 23.53 2.02
CA ASN A 455 -13.02 24.13 1.18
C ASN A 455 -12.80 23.97 -0.34
N GLN A 456 -12.03 23.00 -0.79
CA GLN A 456 -11.92 22.65 -2.19
C GLN A 456 -13.28 22.20 -2.75
N GLU A 457 -13.63 22.63 -3.96
CA GLU A 457 -14.88 22.25 -4.61
C GLU A 457 -14.84 20.84 -5.18
N ILE A 458 -13.73 20.48 -5.79
CA ILE A 458 -13.51 19.16 -6.39
C ILE A 458 -12.24 18.58 -5.83
N VAL A 459 -12.33 17.36 -5.36
CA VAL A 459 -11.21 16.55 -4.90
C VAL A 459 -11.15 15.26 -5.71
N TYR A 460 -10.01 14.58 -5.65
CA TYR A 460 -9.77 13.40 -6.45
C TYR A 460 -9.40 12.25 -5.55
N GLU A 461 -10.18 11.15 -5.58
CA GLU A 461 -9.97 9.99 -4.74
C GLU A 461 -9.87 8.70 -5.55
N ARG A 462 -9.17 7.68 -5.01
CA ARG A 462 -9.03 6.37 -5.64
C ARG A 462 -10.19 5.46 -5.32
N HIS A 463 -10.66 4.73 -6.32
CA HIS A 463 -11.81 3.83 -6.26
C HIS A 463 -11.42 2.40 -6.61
N ARG A 464 -12.16 1.43 -6.04
CA ARG A 464 -12.07 0.00 -6.35
C ARG A 464 -13.39 -0.68 -6.00
N HIS A 465 -14.43 -0.51 -6.84
CA HIS A 465 -15.74 -1.09 -6.56
C HIS A 465 -16.60 -1.19 -7.82
N ARG A 466 -17.72 -1.96 -7.75
CA ARG A 466 -18.74 -2.16 -8.81
C ARG A 466 -20.10 -1.62 -8.45
N TYR A 467 -20.42 -1.57 -7.14
CA TYR A 467 -21.73 -1.22 -6.61
C TYR A 467 -21.69 0.20 -6.05
N GLU A 468 -22.83 0.88 -6.17
CA GLU A 468 -23.02 2.29 -5.81
C GLU A 468 -24.32 2.49 -5.03
N VAL A 469 -24.46 3.64 -4.36
CA VAL A 469 -25.72 4.05 -3.74
C VAL A 469 -26.78 4.28 -4.82
N SER A 470 -27.93 3.64 -4.68
CA SER A 470 -29.05 3.80 -5.60
C SER A 470 -29.72 5.17 -5.43
N ASN A 471 -29.80 5.93 -6.54
CA ASN A 471 -30.47 7.24 -6.54
C ASN A 471 -32.00 7.14 -6.34
N GLU A 472 -32.61 5.97 -6.51
CA GLU A 472 -34.04 5.75 -6.25
C GLU A 472 -34.40 6.02 -4.79
N PHE A 473 -33.51 5.60 -3.85
CA PHE A 473 -33.76 5.71 -2.42
C PHE A 473 -33.06 6.92 -1.78
N ARG A 474 -32.15 7.58 -2.49
CA ARG A 474 -31.39 8.75 -2.00
C ARG A 474 -32.28 9.86 -1.44
N PRO A 475 -33.35 10.33 -2.13
CA PRO A 475 -34.21 11.42 -1.62
C PRO A 475 -34.87 11.09 -0.27
N GLN A 476 -35.25 9.84 -0.05
CA GLN A 476 -35.88 9.39 1.18
C GLN A 476 -34.85 9.38 2.34
N MET A 477 -33.62 8.96 2.07
CA MET A 477 -32.54 8.97 3.07
C MET A 477 -32.11 10.40 3.41
N GLU A 478 -32.00 11.30 2.43
CA GLU A 478 -31.70 12.72 2.67
C GLU A 478 -32.82 13.41 3.49
N ALA A 479 -34.07 13.10 3.22
CA ALA A 479 -35.20 13.60 4.00
C ALA A 479 -35.19 13.11 5.47
N ALA A 480 -34.62 11.92 5.72
CA ALA A 480 -34.45 11.35 7.06
C ALA A 480 -33.18 11.86 7.78
N GLY A 481 -32.37 12.73 7.14
CA GLY A 481 -31.21 13.38 7.76
C GLY A 481 -29.85 12.88 7.33
N LEU A 482 -29.74 11.94 6.38
CA LEU A 482 -28.48 11.59 5.75
C LEU A 482 -28.00 12.78 4.90
N VAL A 483 -26.76 13.19 5.08
CA VAL A 483 -26.17 14.25 4.26
C VAL A 483 -25.29 13.64 3.20
N VAL A 484 -25.64 13.80 1.93
CA VAL A 484 -24.75 13.51 0.81
C VAL A 484 -23.82 14.71 0.67
N SER A 485 -22.58 14.57 1.14
CA SER A 485 -21.58 15.64 1.19
C SER A 485 -20.59 15.62 0.04
N GLY A 486 -20.52 14.52 -0.71
CA GLY A 486 -19.74 14.40 -1.94
C GLY A 486 -20.47 13.60 -3.00
N THR A 487 -20.37 14.05 -4.26
CA THR A 487 -20.95 13.36 -5.42
C THR A 487 -19.98 13.38 -6.60
N SER A 488 -20.23 12.54 -7.61
CA SER A 488 -19.62 12.76 -8.93
C SER A 488 -20.00 14.14 -9.47
N PRO A 489 -19.21 14.78 -10.35
CA PRO A 489 -19.51 16.13 -10.85
C PRO A 489 -20.88 16.28 -11.54
N ASP A 490 -21.41 15.18 -12.10
CA ASP A 490 -22.73 15.10 -12.72
C ASP A 490 -23.87 14.74 -11.73
N ASP A 491 -23.55 14.66 -10.43
CA ASP A 491 -24.46 14.32 -9.32
C ASP A 491 -25.12 12.93 -9.42
N ARG A 492 -24.59 12.03 -10.25
CA ARG A 492 -25.14 10.67 -10.41
C ARG A 492 -24.68 9.70 -9.33
N LEU A 493 -23.44 9.83 -8.85
CA LEU A 493 -22.83 8.89 -7.91
C LEU A 493 -22.63 9.55 -6.56
N VAL A 494 -23.00 8.86 -5.49
CA VAL A 494 -22.77 9.31 -4.11
C VAL A 494 -21.37 8.87 -3.67
N GLU A 495 -20.51 9.83 -3.36
CA GLU A 495 -19.10 9.59 -3.03
C GLU A 495 -18.82 9.68 -1.53
N ILE A 496 -19.50 10.60 -0.82
CA ILE A 496 -19.31 10.80 0.63
C ILE A 496 -20.67 11.06 1.27
N ILE A 497 -20.91 10.40 2.40
CA ILE A 497 -22.05 10.64 3.27
C ILE A 497 -21.60 11.03 4.68
N GLU A 498 -22.42 11.81 5.37
CA GLU A 498 -22.17 12.19 6.77
C GLU A 498 -23.49 12.38 7.55
N LEU A 499 -23.41 12.32 8.88
CA LEU A 499 -24.48 12.71 9.80
C LEU A 499 -24.09 14.00 10.54
N LYS A 500 -24.95 15.03 10.43
CA LYS A 500 -24.65 16.36 10.96
C LYS A 500 -24.61 16.38 12.49
N ASP A 501 -25.56 15.68 13.13
CA ASP A 501 -25.74 15.67 14.60
C ASP A 501 -24.97 14.53 15.27
N HIS A 502 -23.78 14.23 14.75
CA HIS A 502 -22.87 13.20 15.27
C HIS A 502 -21.47 13.79 15.48
N PRO A 503 -20.70 13.43 16.53
CA PRO A 503 -19.34 13.91 16.73
C PRO A 503 -18.48 13.76 15.47
N TYR A 504 -18.46 12.56 14.90
CA TYR A 504 -17.93 12.28 13.57
C TYR A 504 -18.60 11.03 13.01
N PHE A 505 -19.41 11.18 11.98
CA PHE A 505 -19.94 10.06 11.21
C PHE A 505 -19.78 10.42 9.74
N ALA A 506 -18.80 9.84 9.12
CA ALA A 506 -18.53 10.03 7.70
C ALA A 506 -18.20 8.69 7.04
N ALA A 507 -18.63 8.52 5.80
CA ALA A 507 -18.25 7.38 5.01
C ALA A 507 -18.06 7.76 3.54
N THR A 508 -17.13 7.09 2.87
CA THR A 508 -16.77 7.36 1.47
C THR A 508 -16.77 6.08 0.64
N GLN A 509 -17.20 6.19 -0.62
CA GLN A 509 -17.11 5.09 -1.59
C GLN A 509 -15.68 4.86 -2.06
N ALA A 510 -14.84 5.88 -1.94
CA ALA A 510 -13.43 5.84 -2.27
C ALA A 510 -12.58 5.09 -1.22
N HIS A 511 -11.30 4.95 -1.55
CA HIS A 511 -10.22 4.42 -0.71
C HIS A 511 -9.20 5.51 -0.36
N PRO A 512 -9.54 6.45 0.56
CA PRO A 512 -8.66 7.56 0.94
C PRO A 512 -7.37 7.09 1.62
N GLU A 513 -7.38 5.88 2.20
CA GLU A 513 -6.20 5.26 2.82
C GLU A 513 -5.02 5.15 1.86
N PHE A 514 -5.25 4.94 0.56
CA PHE A 514 -4.19 4.85 -0.44
C PHE A 514 -3.47 6.18 -0.69
N LYS A 515 -4.09 7.30 -0.34
CA LYS A 515 -3.52 8.64 -0.54
C LYS A 515 -2.93 9.25 0.74
N SER A 516 -3.08 8.59 1.89
CA SER A 516 -2.49 9.06 3.13
C SER A 516 -0.96 8.92 3.11
N ARG A 517 -0.27 9.92 3.65
CA ARG A 517 1.20 9.98 3.76
C ARG A 517 1.59 10.28 5.21
N PRO A 518 2.74 9.79 5.69
CA PRO A 518 3.15 10.02 7.08
C PRO A 518 3.36 11.51 7.40
N ASN A 519 3.77 12.30 6.42
CA ASN A 519 3.95 13.75 6.52
C ASN A 519 2.71 14.56 6.12
N ARG A 520 1.70 13.93 5.53
CA ARG A 520 0.46 14.56 5.03
C ARG A 520 -0.71 13.56 5.14
N PRO A 521 -1.21 13.34 6.36
CA PRO A 521 -2.34 12.44 6.58
C PRO A 521 -3.58 12.86 5.80
N HIS A 522 -4.37 11.88 5.38
CA HIS A 522 -5.56 12.16 4.58
C HIS A 522 -6.64 12.91 5.39
N PRO A 523 -7.33 13.93 4.81
CA PRO A 523 -8.30 14.78 5.51
C PRO A 523 -9.40 14.03 6.25
N LEU A 524 -10.00 12.99 5.66
CA LEU A 524 -11.06 12.20 6.30
C LEU A 524 -10.53 11.44 7.53
N PHE A 525 -9.31 10.91 7.46
CA PHE A 525 -8.68 10.27 8.61
C PHE A 525 -8.30 11.27 9.69
N ASN A 526 -7.87 12.48 9.32
CA ASN A 526 -7.61 13.56 10.27
C ASN A 526 -8.88 13.94 11.04
N GLY A 527 -9.99 14.19 10.34
CA GLY A 527 -11.25 14.54 10.98
C GLY A 527 -11.78 13.43 11.90
N PHE A 528 -11.64 12.16 11.48
CA PHE A 528 -11.99 11.01 12.30
C PHE A 528 -11.12 10.95 13.57
N MET A 529 -9.82 11.07 13.40
CA MET A 529 -8.87 10.99 14.52
C MET A 529 -9.03 12.16 15.50
N GLU A 530 -9.32 13.38 15.01
CA GLU A 530 -9.62 14.52 15.88
C GLU A 530 -10.81 14.23 16.82
N ALA A 531 -11.87 13.62 16.27
CA ALA A 531 -13.03 13.25 17.07
C ALA A 531 -12.70 12.11 18.05
N ALA A 532 -11.95 11.09 17.62
CA ALA A 532 -11.53 10.00 18.48
C ALA A 532 -10.60 10.45 19.62
N VAL A 533 -9.69 11.39 19.36
CA VAL A 533 -8.81 12.01 20.38
C VAL A 533 -9.61 12.82 21.40
N LYS A 534 -10.70 13.45 21.00
CA LYS A 534 -11.63 14.10 21.94
C LYS A 534 -12.36 13.06 22.81
N GLN A 535 -12.89 12.03 22.19
CA GLN A 535 -13.59 10.93 22.88
C GLN A 535 -12.71 10.26 23.93
N SER A 536 -11.44 10.01 23.66
CA SER A 536 -10.48 9.40 24.60
C SER A 536 -10.13 10.28 25.79
N GLY A 537 -10.46 11.58 25.76
CA GLY A 537 -10.19 12.54 26.82
C GLY A 537 -11.39 12.83 27.73
N GLU A 538 -12.57 12.34 27.37
CA GLU A 538 -13.80 12.38 28.13
C GLU A 538 -13.98 11.12 28.99
#